data_e88905451d4e59bc6205efecfb94a2ac
#
_entry.id   e88905451d4e59bc6205efecfb94a2ac
#
_cell.length_a   1.000
_cell.length_b   1.000
_cell.length_c   1.000
_cell.angle_alpha   90.00
_cell.angle_beta   90.00
_cell.angle_gamma   90.00
#
_symmetry.space_group_name_H-M   'P 1'
#
loop_
_entity.id
_entity.type
_entity.pdbx_description
1 polymer ?
#
loop_
_entity_poly.entity_id
_entity_poly.type
_entity_poly.pdbx_seq_one_letter_code
_entity_poly.pdbx_strand_id
1 'polypeptide(L)'
;GVKKEGATIGIRLSHAGAQTSESACGEQPVGPSVLNFGRDFDISREFDQGDVEEIVLNFVHAAERAEEVGMDFVEINGTEQQLLDQCCCIKLNNRDDEYGTAKIENRVQLALDVVNSIKKRESVKIPLSYYFSIFDKIDDGFKPKDLKKMLTLLENAGVDIFHPLAIHAMNKCFENKEPLCHWSAKYTDKPMIINGNIKSPQLLEEAATLGCADWFAMDQSIFDRLQWYQFLKRKIDK
;
A
#
# COMPACT_ATOMS: atom_id res chain seq x y z
N GLY A 1 -24.76 -7.29 7.03
CA GLY A 1 -23.64 -6.90 6.20
C GLY A 1 -22.69 -8.06 5.95
N VAL A 2 -21.57 -7.78 5.30
CA VAL A 2 -20.55 -8.75 4.82
C VAL A 2 -20.13 -9.78 5.89
N LYS A 3 -19.89 -9.35 7.12
CA LYS A 3 -19.51 -10.25 8.23
C LYS A 3 -20.60 -11.26 8.62
N LYS A 4 -21.87 -10.96 8.40
CA LYS A 4 -22.97 -11.90 8.67
C LYS A 4 -22.95 -13.09 7.73
N GLU A 5 -22.34 -12.91 6.55
CA GLU A 5 -22.17 -13.97 5.55
C GLU A 5 -20.82 -14.72 5.71
N GLY A 6 -20.11 -14.48 6.83
CA GLY A 6 -18.85 -15.17 7.15
C GLY A 6 -17.60 -14.62 6.47
N ALA A 7 -17.70 -13.50 5.74
CA ALA A 7 -16.53 -12.89 5.12
C ALA A 7 -15.84 -11.88 6.05
N THR A 8 -14.54 -11.70 5.89
CA THR A 8 -13.75 -10.64 6.53
C THR A 8 -13.90 -9.33 5.78
N ILE A 9 -13.76 -8.21 6.48
CA ILE A 9 -13.84 -6.87 5.91
C ILE A 9 -12.74 -5.98 6.49
N GLY A 10 -11.95 -5.38 5.62
CA GLY A 10 -10.94 -4.38 6.01
C GLY A 10 -11.21 -3.02 5.41
N ILE A 11 -10.46 -2.04 5.84
CA ILE A 11 -10.49 -0.69 5.30
C ILE A 11 -9.10 -0.25 4.91
N ARG A 12 -8.98 0.41 3.74
CA ARG A 12 -7.74 1.06 3.32
C ARG A 12 -7.76 2.51 3.73
N LEU A 13 -6.71 2.92 4.43
CA LEU A 13 -6.47 4.29 4.84
C LEU A 13 -5.48 4.94 3.87
N SER A 14 -5.84 6.13 3.39
CA SER A 14 -5.03 6.89 2.43
C SER A 14 -5.00 8.35 2.81
N HIS A 15 -3.92 9.03 2.41
CA HIS A 15 -3.81 10.48 2.39
C HIS A 15 -3.39 10.89 0.98
N ALA A 16 -4.18 11.73 0.33
CA ALA A 16 -3.98 12.10 -1.08
C ALA A 16 -2.63 12.79 -1.33
N GLY A 17 -2.07 13.45 -0.32
CA GLY A 17 -0.87 14.24 -0.50
C GLY A 17 -1.14 15.39 -1.46
N ALA A 18 -0.28 15.52 -2.46
CA ALA A 18 -0.42 16.54 -3.50
C ALA A 18 -1.47 16.19 -4.59
N GLN A 19 -2.10 15.01 -4.53
CA GLN A 19 -3.15 14.62 -5.49
C GLN A 19 -4.56 15.00 -5.01
N THR A 20 -4.74 16.26 -4.64
CA THR A 20 -6.05 16.81 -4.26
C THR A 20 -6.12 18.30 -4.59
N SER A 21 -7.24 18.92 -4.30
CA SER A 21 -7.45 20.36 -4.45
C SER A 21 -7.93 20.96 -3.13
N GLU A 22 -7.68 22.25 -2.92
CA GLU A 22 -8.18 23.00 -1.77
C GLU A 22 -9.71 22.90 -1.64
N SER A 23 -10.42 22.89 -2.77
CA SER A 23 -11.86 22.72 -2.81
C SER A 23 -12.34 21.35 -2.27
N ALA A 24 -11.48 20.33 -2.33
CA ALA A 24 -11.81 18.97 -1.87
C ALA A 24 -11.38 18.71 -0.42
N CYS A 25 -10.24 19.24 0.02
CA CYS A 25 -9.71 19.00 1.36
C CYS A 25 -9.89 20.18 2.34
N GLY A 26 -10.28 21.37 1.84
CA GLY A 26 -10.54 22.53 2.67
C GLY A 26 -9.34 23.43 2.93
N GLU A 27 -8.14 23.05 2.48
CA GLU A 27 -6.89 23.78 2.64
C GLU A 27 -5.93 23.47 1.49
N GLN A 28 -4.81 24.23 1.40
CA GLN A 28 -3.79 23.94 0.39
C GLN A 28 -3.25 22.53 0.56
N PRO A 29 -3.23 21.69 -0.50
CA PRO A 29 -2.67 20.34 -0.44
C PRO A 29 -1.24 20.31 0.10
N VAL A 30 -0.89 19.27 0.81
CA VAL A 30 0.47 19.04 1.32
C VAL A 30 1.12 17.85 0.63
N GLY A 31 2.42 17.95 0.36
CA GLY A 31 3.23 16.88 -0.20
C GLY A 31 4.63 16.88 0.40
N PRO A 32 5.50 15.92 0.06
CA PRO A 32 6.89 15.95 0.50
C PRO A 32 7.65 17.16 -0.09
N SER A 33 7.14 17.72 -1.17
CA SER A 33 7.69 18.88 -1.87
C SER A 33 6.57 19.69 -2.52
N VAL A 34 6.90 20.85 -3.09
CA VAL A 34 5.98 21.60 -3.94
C VAL A 34 5.77 20.83 -5.24
N LEU A 35 4.57 20.28 -5.44
CA LEU A 35 4.23 19.41 -6.57
C LEU A 35 3.04 19.96 -7.33
N ASN A 36 3.03 19.71 -8.64
CA ASN A 36 1.94 20.05 -9.54
C ASN A 36 1.57 18.80 -10.37
N PHE A 37 0.44 18.17 -10.05
CA PHE A 37 -0.06 16.99 -10.75
C PHE A 37 -0.99 17.33 -11.92
N GLY A 38 -1.14 18.62 -12.28
CA GLY A 38 -1.92 19.05 -13.44
C GLY A 38 -3.24 19.72 -13.06
N ARG A 39 -4.16 19.82 -14.05
CA ARG A 39 -5.33 20.73 -13.99
C ARG A 39 -6.36 20.40 -12.90
N ASP A 40 -6.44 19.14 -12.51
CA ASP A 40 -7.47 18.67 -11.58
C ASP A 40 -7.03 18.78 -10.09
N PHE A 41 -5.78 19.22 -9.87
CA PHE A 41 -5.17 19.30 -8.56
C PHE A 41 -4.51 20.67 -8.35
N ASP A 42 -4.54 21.16 -7.11
CA ASP A 42 -3.83 22.39 -6.77
C ASP A 42 -2.35 22.10 -6.48
N ILE A 43 -1.53 23.15 -6.61
CA ILE A 43 -0.11 23.04 -6.29
C ILE A 43 0.03 22.84 -4.79
N SER A 44 0.68 21.75 -4.39
CA SER A 44 0.92 21.47 -2.99
C SER A 44 1.98 22.40 -2.39
N ARG A 45 1.91 22.60 -1.08
CA ARG A 45 3.05 23.04 -0.30
C ARG A 45 3.84 21.85 0.25
N GLU A 46 5.07 22.09 0.62
CA GLU A 46 5.84 21.10 1.37
C GLU A 46 5.30 20.99 2.80
N PHE A 47 5.15 19.77 3.31
CA PHE A 47 4.73 19.56 4.70
C PHE A 47 5.85 19.93 5.68
N ASP A 48 5.47 20.47 6.81
CA ASP A 48 6.35 20.74 7.95
C ASP A 48 6.18 19.69 9.06
N GLN A 49 6.84 19.88 10.19
CA GLN A 49 6.76 18.96 11.33
C GLN A 49 5.36 18.92 11.95
N GLY A 50 4.64 20.05 11.97
CA GLY A 50 3.27 20.09 12.46
C GLY A 50 2.32 19.28 11.57
N ASP A 51 2.48 19.38 10.26
CA ASP A 51 1.74 18.55 9.30
C ASP A 51 2.00 17.06 9.51
N VAL A 52 3.28 16.67 9.74
CA VAL A 52 3.62 15.28 10.01
C VAL A 52 2.91 14.75 11.25
N GLU A 53 2.91 15.52 12.33
CA GLU A 53 2.22 15.16 13.58
C GLU A 53 0.71 14.99 13.35
N GLU A 54 0.10 15.91 12.62
CA GLU A 54 -1.33 15.85 12.29
C GLU A 54 -1.66 14.65 11.37
N ILE A 55 -0.88 14.44 10.30
CA ILE A 55 -1.04 13.31 9.39
C ILE A 55 -0.97 11.99 10.16
N VAL A 56 0.06 11.81 10.98
CA VAL A 56 0.24 10.60 11.78
C VAL A 56 -0.94 10.40 12.73
N LEU A 57 -1.39 11.45 13.41
CA LEU A 57 -2.52 11.40 14.33
C LEU A 57 -3.82 11.05 13.61
N ASN A 58 -4.05 11.58 12.42
CA ASN A 58 -5.22 11.29 11.61
C ASN A 58 -5.27 9.81 11.16
N PHE A 59 -4.14 9.21 10.80
CA PHE A 59 -4.06 7.76 10.54
C PHE A 59 -4.36 6.94 11.80
N VAL A 60 -3.84 7.34 12.96
CA VAL A 60 -4.13 6.69 14.24
C VAL A 60 -5.62 6.73 14.56
N HIS A 61 -6.25 7.90 14.49
CA HIS A 61 -7.68 8.03 14.75
C HIS A 61 -8.53 7.23 13.75
N ALA A 62 -8.11 7.14 12.49
CA ALA A 62 -8.80 6.32 11.49
C ALA A 62 -8.68 4.83 11.81
N ALA A 63 -7.53 4.37 12.28
CA ALA A 63 -7.33 2.98 12.71
C ALA A 63 -8.15 2.66 13.98
N GLU A 64 -8.21 3.58 14.95
CA GLU A 64 -9.04 3.43 16.16
C GLU A 64 -10.53 3.30 15.78
N ARG A 65 -11.04 4.15 14.88
CA ARG A 65 -12.41 4.01 14.38
C ARG A 65 -12.66 2.70 13.64
N ALA A 66 -11.67 2.20 12.88
CA ALA A 66 -11.77 0.91 12.21
C ALA A 66 -11.89 -0.24 13.21
N GLU A 67 -11.12 -0.23 14.30
CA GLU A 67 -11.23 -1.19 15.40
C GLU A 67 -12.61 -1.12 16.06
N GLU A 68 -13.06 0.09 16.44
CA GLU A 68 -14.36 0.33 17.10
C GLU A 68 -15.56 -0.21 16.31
N VAL A 69 -15.55 -0.05 14.98
CA VAL A 69 -16.63 -0.56 14.13
C VAL A 69 -16.46 -2.04 13.76
N GLY A 70 -15.39 -2.68 14.28
CA GLY A 70 -15.13 -4.11 14.12
C GLY A 70 -14.63 -4.48 12.72
N MET A 71 -13.79 -3.67 12.08
CA MET A 71 -13.04 -4.10 10.90
C MET A 71 -12.09 -5.25 11.29
N ASP A 72 -11.78 -6.11 10.34
CA ASP A 72 -10.91 -7.27 10.57
C ASP A 72 -9.43 -6.95 10.30
N PHE A 73 -9.15 -5.92 9.50
CA PHE A 73 -7.79 -5.38 9.27
C PHE A 73 -7.85 -3.95 8.76
N VAL A 74 -6.73 -3.25 8.89
CA VAL A 74 -6.49 -1.93 8.27
C VAL A 74 -5.36 -2.07 7.26
N GLU A 75 -5.53 -1.50 6.06
CA GLU A 75 -4.49 -1.40 5.06
C GLU A 75 -4.02 0.04 4.91
N ILE A 76 -2.72 0.27 5.06
CA ILE A 76 -2.08 1.57 4.85
C ILE A 76 -1.66 1.69 3.38
N ASN A 77 -2.11 2.75 2.70
CA ASN A 77 -1.82 2.97 1.29
C ASN A 77 -0.48 3.68 1.08
N GLY A 78 0.51 2.95 0.60
CA GLY A 78 1.83 3.44 0.17
C GLY A 78 2.05 3.30 -1.34
N THR A 79 1.01 3.53 -2.17
CA THR A 79 1.06 3.40 -3.62
C THR A 79 0.18 4.46 -4.32
N GLU A 80 0.08 4.39 -5.66
CA GLU A 80 -0.78 5.24 -6.51
C GLU A 80 -0.47 6.74 -6.39
N GLN A 81 0.79 7.05 -6.11
CA GLN A 81 1.27 8.41 -5.88
C GLN A 81 0.49 9.16 -4.76
N GLN A 82 -0.07 8.42 -3.81
CA GLN A 82 -0.60 8.98 -2.57
C GLN A 82 0.55 9.43 -1.65
N LEU A 83 0.29 10.17 -0.59
CA LEU A 83 1.33 10.84 0.21
C LEU A 83 2.52 9.95 0.59
N LEU A 84 2.29 8.75 1.13
CA LEU A 84 3.38 7.85 1.54
C LEU A 84 4.20 7.36 0.34
N ASP A 85 3.57 7.21 -0.81
CA ASP A 85 4.23 6.89 -2.07
C ASP A 85 5.02 8.08 -2.64
N GLN A 86 4.47 9.29 -2.55
CA GLN A 86 5.18 10.53 -2.91
C GLN A 86 6.47 10.69 -2.10
N CYS A 87 6.44 10.41 -0.78
CA CYS A 87 7.62 10.43 0.08
C CYS A 87 8.68 9.41 -0.37
N CYS A 88 8.25 8.25 -0.82
CA CYS A 88 9.14 7.18 -1.27
C CYS A 88 9.75 7.44 -2.67
N CYS A 89 9.15 8.28 -3.50
CA CYS A 89 9.53 8.54 -4.88
C CYS A 89 10.52 9.71 -5.00
N ILE A 90 11.73 9.46 -5.52
CA ILE A 90 12.76 10.50 -5.64
C ILE A 90 12.42 11.60 -6.67
N LYS A 91 11.50 11.33 -7.60
CA LYS A 91 11.00 12.36 -8.54
C LYS A 91 10.00 13.32 -7.91
N LEU A 92 9.35 12.90 -6.83
CA LEU A 92 8.29 13.66 -6.16
C LEU A 92 8.76 14.25 -4.83
N ASN A 93 9.90 13.81 -4.32
CA ASN A 93 10.41 14.21 -3.01
C ASN A 93 11.82 14.77 -3.16
N ASN A 94 11.95 16.08 -3.00
CA ASN A 94 13.22 16.83 -3.10
C ASN A 94 13.80 17.21 -1.72
N ARG A 95 13.26 16.64 -0.64
CA ARG A 95 13.70 16.94 0.74
C ARG A 95 15.10 16.38 1.01
N ASP A 96 15.81 17.03 1.90
CA ASP A 96 17.16 16.66 2.37
C ASP A 96 17.21 16.30 3.87
N ASP A 97 16.06 16.28 4.54
CA ASP A 97 15.90 15.92 5.95
C ASP A 97 15.59 14.40 6.17
N GLU A 98 15.09 14.05 7.36
CA GLU A 98 14.72 12.67 7.71
C GLU A 98 13.57 12.09 6.86
N TYR A 99 12.78 12.91 6.18
CA TYR A 99 11.73 12.50 5.23
C TYR A 99 12.19 12.59 3.77
N GLY A 100 13.46 12.84 3.53
CA GLY A 100 14.04 13.02 2.21
C GLY A 100 14.38 11.71 1.48
N THR A 101 15.11 11.82 0.37
CA THR A 101 15.34 10.67 -0.52
C THR A 101 16.77 10.12 -0.49
N ALA A 102 17.65 10.65 0.40
CA ALA A 102 19.06 10.27 0.47
C ALA A 102 19.28 8.77 0.66
N LYS A 103 18.43 8.10 1.43
CA LYS A 103 18.46 6.65 1.66
C LYS A 103 17.05 6.11 1.86
N ILE A 104 16.90 4.79 1.74
CA ILE A 104 15.58 4.14 1.81
C ILE A 104 14.90 4.35 3.17
N GLU A 105 15.65 4.43 4.25
CA GLU A 105 15.13 4.70 5.59
C GLU A 105 14.35 6.02 5.64
N ASN A 106 14.91 7.09 5.08
CA ASN A 106 14.28 8.40 5.00
C ASN A 106 13.02 8.36 4.11
N ARG A 107 13.10 7.68 2.97
CA ARG A 107 11.99 7.56 2.01
C ARG A 107 10.74 6.89 2.59
N VAL A 108 10.90 6.02 3.58
CA VAL A 108 9.80 5.33 4.25
C VAL A 108 9.51 5.88 5.65
N GLN A 109 10.21 6.93 6.09
CA GLN A 109 10.11 7.45 7.47
C GLN A 109 8.68 7.82 7.85
N LEU A 110 7.96 8.56 7.01
CA LEU A 110 6.57 8.91 7.31
C LEU A 110 5.67 7.67 7.44
N ALA A 111 5.88 6.65 6.61
CA ALA A 111 5.15 5.38 6.75
C ALA A 111 5.48 4.67 8.06
N LEU A 112 6.76 4.71 8.49
CA LEU A 112 7.18 4.15 9.78
C LEU A 112 6.56 4.89 10.94
N ASP A 113 6.48 6.22 10.89
CA ASP A 113 5.85 7.04 11.93
C ASP A 113 4.37 6.71 12.07
N VAL A 114 3.66 6.56 10.95
CA VAL A 114 2.26 6.11 10.92
C VAL A 114 2.10 4.73 11.55
N VAL A 115 2.84 3.72 11.06
CA VAL A 115 2.73 2.33 11.54
C VAL A 115 3.09 2.23 13.01
N ASN A 116 4.23 2.82 13.43
CA ASN A 116 4.66 2.82 14.83
C ASN A 116 3.63 3.49 15.74
N SER A 117 3.04 4.60 15.31
CA SER A 117 2.07 5.34 16.12
C SER A 117 0.75 4.59 16.27
N ILE A 118 0.28 3.91 15.23
CA ILE A 118 -0.88 3.02 15.32
C ILE A 118 -0.58 1.85 16.28
N LYS A 119 0.58 1.18 16.12
CA LYS A 119 0.95 0.01 16.96
C LYS A 119 1.20 0.35 18.42
N LYS A 120 1.50 1.59 18.75
CA LYS A 120 1.59 2.07 20.15
C LYS A 120 0.22 2.23 20.83
N ARG A 121 -0.89 2.23 20.07
CA ARG A 121 -2.24 2.35 20.64
C ARG A 121 -2.71 1.00 21.16
N GLU A 122 -2.92 0.89 22.46
CA GLU A 122 -3.49 -0.31 23.08
C GLU A 122 -4.91 -0.63 22.60
N SER A 123 -5.63 0.41 22.13
CA SER A 123 -6.98 0.33 21.55
C SER A 123 -7.00 -0.32 20.17
N VAL A 124 -5.87 -0.40 19.44
CA VAL A 124 -5.81 -0.94 18.07
C VAL A 124 -5.06 -2.26 18.07
N LYS A 125 -5.80 -3.36 17.86
CA LYS A 125 -5.26 -4.73 17.85
C LYS A 125 -5.41 -5.44 16.51
N ILE A 126 -6.24 -4.88 15.62
CA ILE A 126 -6.45 -5.46 14.28
C ILE A 126 -5.14 -5.46 13.48
N PRO A 127 -4.93 -6.46 12.61
CA PRO A 127 -3.75 -6.53 11.75
C PRO A 127 -3.59 -5.31 10.85
N LEU A 128 -2.35 -4.89 10.62
CA LEU A 128 -1.99 -3.84 9.67
C LEU A 128 -1.42 -4.46 8.40
N SER A 129 -2.03 -4.16 7.26
CA SER A 129 -1.52 -4.42 5.92
C SER A 129 -0.83 -3.17 5.36
N TYR A 130 0.25 -3.35 4.60
CA TYR A 130 0.91 -2.26 3.88
C TYR A 130 0.87 -2.51 2.38
N TYR A 131 0.15 -1.65 1.67
CA TYR A 131 0.00 -1.69 0.21
C TYR A 131 1.06 -0.82 -0.44
N PHE A 132 1.87 -1.38 -1.36
CA PHE A 132 3.00 -0.68 -1.94
C PHE A 132 3.28 -1.07 -3.39
N SER A 133 3.92 -0.17 -4.15
CA SER A 133 4.47 -0.41 -5.48
C SER A 133 5.90 0.09 -5.58
N ILE A 134 6.68 -0.51 -6.46
CA ILE A 134 8.06 -0.09 -6.75
C ILE A 134 8.29 0.17 -8.24
N PHE A 135 7.32 -0.11 -9.11
CA PHE A 135 7.52 -0.07 -10.56
C PHE A 135 7.84 1.33 -11.09
N ASP A 136 7.24 2.35 -10.52
CA ASP A 136 7.50 3.76 -10.79
C ASP A 136 8.85 4.27 -10.23
N LYS A 137 9.50 3.47 -9.37
CA LYS A 137 10.74 3.80 -8.67
C LYS A 137 11.97 3.05 -9.21
N ILE A 138 11.77 1.97 -9.98
CA ILE A 138 12.88 1.16 -10.53
C ILE A 138 13.76 1.99 -11.46
N ASP A 139 13.16 2.80 -12.32
CA ASP A 139 13.88 3.68 -13.26
C ASP A 139 14.67 4.76 -12.53
N ASP A 140 14.30 5.08 -11.29
CA ASP A 140 14.98 6.00 -10.39
C ASP A 140 16.04 5.32 -9.52
N GLY A 141 16.39 4.08 -9.85
CA GLY A 141 17.47 3.32 -9.22
C GLY A 141 17.07 2.54 -7.97
N PHE A 142 15.77 2.33 -7.72
CA PHE A 142 15.31 1.43 -6.66
C PHE A 142 15.76 -0.01 -6.96
N LYS A 143 16.41 -0.66 -6.00
CA LYS A 143 17.10 -1.94 -6.15
C LYS A 143 16.52 -3.01 -5.22
N PRO A 144 16.81 -4.31 -5.45
CA PRO A 144 16.40 -5.38 -4.54
C PRO A 144 16.80 -5.16 -3.07
N LYS A 145 17.96 -4.55 -2.82
CA LYS A 145 18.41 -4.21 -1.46
C LYS A 145 17.53 -3.15 -0.79
N ASP A 146 16.96 -2.23 -1.57
CA ASP A 146 16.08 -1.18 -1.07
C ASP A 146 14.72 -1.76 -0.73
N LEU A 147 14.20 -2.70 -1.56
CA LEU A 147 13.01 -3.48 -1.25
C LEU A 147 13.18 -4.27 0.04
N LYS A 148 14.29 -5.02 0.16
CA LYS A 148 14.61 -5.76 1.39
C LYS A 148 14.58 -4.84 2.61
N LYS A 149 15.26 -3.70 2.52
CA LYS A 149 15.37 -2.77 3.65
C LYS A 149 14.01 -2.17 4.00
N MET A 150 13.21 -1.76 3.01
CA MET A 150 11.86 -1.23 3.20
C MET A 150 10.97 -2.25 3.92
N LEU A 151 10.90 -3.50 3.44
CA LEU A 151 10.09 -4.55 4.04
C LEU A 151 10.53 -4.83 5.48
N THR A 152 11.85 -4.97 5.71
CA THR A 152 12.39 -5.20 7.06
C THR A 152 12.03 -4.08 8.04
N LEU A 153 12.10 -2.81 7.61
CA LEU A 153 11.75 -1.67 8.46
C LEU A 153 10.25 -1.65 8.80
N LEU A 154 9.41 -1.86 7.82
CA LEU A 154 7.95 -1.90 8.00
C LEU A 154 7.51 -3.10 8.86
N GLU A 155 8.11 -4.27 8.66
CA GLU A 155 7.86 -5.45 9.48
C GLU A 155 8.26 -5.19 10.95
N ASN A 156 9.45 -4.61 11.19
CA ASN A 156 9.91 -4.25 12.53
C ASN A 156 9.02 -3.17 13.18
N ALA A 157 8.44 -2.28 12.40
CA ALA A 157 7.46 -1.30 12.88
C ALA A 157 6.10 -1.91 13.24
N GLY A 158 5.81 -3.14 12.77
CA GLY A 158 4.62 -3.89 13.12
C GLY A 158 3.62 -4.12 11.98
N VAL A 159 4.04 -4.02 10.73
CA VAL A 159 3.23 -4.48 9.58
C VAL A 159 3.08 -5.99 9.67
N ASP A 160 1.84 -6.47 9.58
CA ASP A 160 1.46 -7.87 9.70
C ASP A 160 1.29 -8.55 8.34
N ILE A 161 0.92 -7.78 7.30
CA ILE A 161 0.59 -8.28 5.96
C ILE A 161 1.21 -7.35 4.93
N PHE A 162 1.84 -7.88 3.88
CA PHE A 162 2.32 -7.08 2.76
C PHE A 162 1.44 -7.27 1.52
N HIS A 163 1.20 -6.17 0.82
CA HIS A 163 0.36 -6.15 -0.38
C HIS A 163 1.11 -5.45 -1.53
N PRO A 164 2.01 -6.18 -2.24
CA PRO A 164 2.69 -5.63 -3.41
C PRO A 164 1.72 -5.43 -4.58
N LEU A 165 1.67 -4.21 -5.11
CA LEU A 165 0.93 -3.85 -6.33
C LEU A 165 1.84 -3.98 -7.54
N ALA A 166 1.39 -4.74 -8.54
CA ALA A 166 1.94 -4.75 -9.89
C ALA A 166 0.86 -4.39 -10.92
N ILE A 167 1.25 -3.83 -12.07
CA ILE A 167 0.31 -3.59 -13.19
C ILE A 167 -0.31 -4.92 -13.65
N HIS A 168 0.52 -5.96 -13.71
CA HIS A 168 0.09 -7.36 -13.84
C HIS A 168 0.84 -8.20 -12.81
N ALA A 169 0.14 -9.13 -12.16
CA ALA A 169 0.70 -9.98 -11.11
C ALA A 169 1.99 -10.69 -11.53
N MET A 170 2.10 -11.07 -12.81
CA MET A 170 3.25 -11.76 -13.40
C MET A 170 4.34 -10.81 -13.92
N ASN A 171 4.19 -9.49 -13.80
CA ASN A 171 5.21 -8.55 -14.26
C ASN A 171 6.51 -8.73 -13.47
N LYS A 172 7.55 -9.03 -14.21
CA LYS A 172 8.90 -9.16 -13.67
C LYS A 172 9.50 -7.79 -13.40
N CYS A 173 10.26 -7.68 -12.33
CA CYS A 173 11.02 -6.50 -11.98
C CYS A 173 12.50 -6.85 -11.74
N PHE A 174 13.34 -5.85 -11.52
CA PHE A 174 14.76 -6.03 -11.27
C PHE A 174 15.44 -6.95 -12.28
N GLU A 175 15.82 -6.39 -13.45
CA GLU A 175 16.46 -7.10 -14.56
C GLU A 175 15.57 -8.22 -15.19
N ASN A 176 14.25 -8.06 -15.11
CA ASN A 176 13.28 -9.01 -15.68
C ASN A 176 13.41 -10.46 -15.18
N LYS A 177 13.83 -10.65 -13.93
CA LYS A 177 14.03 -12.01 -13.40
C LYS A 177 12.76 -12.60 -12.80
N GLU A 178 12.12 -11.88 -11.87
CA GLU A 178 11.03 -12.41 -11.06
C GLU A 178 9.93 -11.34 -10.83
N PRO A 179 8.68 -11.76 -10.61
CA PRO A 179 7.61 -10.85 -10.15
C PRO A 179 7.90 -10.22 -8.79
N LEU A 180 7.25 -9.08 -8.53
CA LEU A 180 7.44 -8.33 -7.28
C LEU A 180 7.08 -9.15 -6.03
N CYS A 181 6.01 -9.95 -6.09
CA CYS A 181 5.62 -10.83 -4.98
C CYS A 181 6.73 -11.84 -4.65
N HIS A 182 7.36 -12.43 -5.66
CA HIS A 182 8.45 -13.39 -5.48
C HIS A 182 9.69 -12.72 -4.86
N TRP A 183 10.03 -11.51 -5.30
CA TRP A 183 11.08 -10.72 -4.66
C TRP A 183 10.74 -10.38 -3.21
N SER A 184 9.49 -10.02 -2.93
CA SER A 184 9.05 -9.69 -1.58
C SER A 184 9.13 -10.91 -0.65
N ALA A 185 8.66 -12.07 -1.09
CA ALA A 185 8.71 -13.33 -0.33
C ALA A 185 10.14 -13.80 0.00
N LYS A 186 11.16 -13.32 -0.71
CA LYS A 186 12.58 -13.58 -0.35
C LYS A 186 13.03 -12.79 0.88
N TYR A 187 12.30 -11.76 1.28
CA TYR A 187 12.76 -10.79 2.27
C TYR A 187 11.88 -10.70 3.52
N THR A 188 10.74 -11.37 3.53
CA THR A 188 9.83 -11.45 4.67
C THR A 188 9.05 -12.75 4.64
N ASP A 189 8.76 -13.31 5.82
CA ASP A 189 7.88 -14.46 6.02
C ASP A 189 6.44 -14.01 6.36
N LYS A 190 6.14 -12.70 6.31
CA LYS A 190 4.80 -12.19 6.56
C LYS A 190 3.84 -12.59 5.44
N PRO A 191 2.56 -12.82 5.77
CA PRO A 191 1.52 -13.07 4.79
C PRO A 191 1.49 -12.03 3.67
N MET A 192 1.18 -12.48 2.45
CA MET A 192 1.24 -11.64 1.27
C MET A 192 -0.04 -11.70 0.44
N ILE A 193 -0.55 -10.53 0.09
CA ILE A 193 -1.65 -10.36 -0.86
C ILE A 193 -1.06 -10.00 -2.21
N ILE A 194 -1.33 -10.76 -3.26
CA ILE A 194 -0.91 -10.39 -4.63
C ILE A 194 -2.03 -9.64 -5.32
N ASN A 195 -1.67 -8.51 -5.93
CA ASN A 195 -2.51 -7.72 -6.80
C ASN A 195 -1.84 -7.54 -8.17
N GLY A 196 -2.64 -7.37 -9.22
CA GLY A 196 -2.13 -7.05 -10.55
C GLY A 196 -3.00 -7.62 -11.65
N ASN A 197 -4.10 -6.93 -11.97
CA ASN A 197 -4.94 -7.20 -13.16
C ASN A 197 -5.36 -8.67 -13.32
N ILE A 198 -5.64 -9.35 -12.20
CA ILE A 198 -6.10 -10.75 -12.19
C ILE A 198 -7.57 -10.77 -12.63
N LYS A 199 -7.80 -10.83 -13.94
CA LYS A 199 -9.13 -10.72 -14.58
C LYS A 199 -9.72 -12.03 -15.09
N SER A 200 -9.04 -13.15 -14.89
CA SER A 200 -9.54 -14.46 -15.30
C SER A 200 -9.11 -15.56 -14.33
N PRO A 201 -9.90 -16.64 -14.22
CA PRO A 201 -9.52 -17.83 -13.45
C PRO A 201 -8.16 -18.40 -13.83
N GLN A 202 -7.83 -18.39 -15.13
CA GLN A 202 -6.56 -18.89 -15.66
C GLN A 202 -5.38 -18.07 -15.12
N LEU A 203 -5.50 -16.74 -15.14
CA LEU A 203 -4.47 -15.85 -14.60
C LEU A 203 -4.30 -16.00 -13.09
N LEU A 204 -5.41 -16.26 -12.36
CA LEU A 204 -5.35 -16.57 -10.94
C LEU A 204 -4.57 -17.87 -10.68
N GLU A 205 -4.87 -18.93 -11.45
CA GLU A 205 -4.16 -20.22 -11.34
C GLU A 205 -2.67 -20.06 -11.68
N GLU A 206 -2.36 -19.29 -12.72
CA GLU A 206 -0.98 -18.96 -13.08
C GLU A 206 -0.27 -18.20 -11.95
N ALA A 207 -0.88 -17.14 -11.41
CA ALA A 207 -0.32 -16.41 -10.28
C ALA A 207 -0.14 -17.28 -9.03
N ALA A 208 -1.05 -18.23 -8.79
CA ALA A 208 -0.93 -19.18 -7.69
C ALA A 208 0.29 -20.11 -7.82
N THR A 209 0.74 -20.39 -9.05
CA THR A 209 1.97 -21.20 -9.25
C THR A 209 3.25 -20.52 -8.79
N LEU A 210 3.22 -19.19 -8.56
CA LEU A 210 4.36 -18.45 -7.99
C LEU A 210 4.70 -18.90 -6.58
N GLY A 211 3.71 -19.42 -5.82
CA GLY A 211 3.92 -19.95 -4.48
C GLY A 211 4.35 -18.90 -3.43
N CYS A 212 4.11 -17.62 -3.72
CA CYS A 212 4.53 -16.50 -2.88
C CYS A 212 3.35 -15.63 -2.39
N ALA A 213 2.11 -16.12 -2.52
CA ALA A 213 0.90 -15.43 -2.07
C ALA A 213 0.07 -16.29 -1.14
N ASP A 214 -0.45 -15.66 -0.10
CA ASP A 214 -1.48 -16.25 0.76
C ASP A 214 -2.88 -15.86 0.28
N TRP A 215 -3.01 -14.67 -0.32
CA TRP A 215 -4.27 -14.15 -0.88
C TRP A 215 -4.05 -13.42 -2.20
N PHE A 216 -5.15 -13.31 -2.97
CA PHE A 216 -5.19 -12.60 -4.24
C PHE A 216 -6.22 -11.49 -4.19
N ALA A 217 -5.79 -10.25 -4.47
CA ALA A 217 -6.69 -9.12 -4.62
C ALA A 217 -7.16 -9.01 -6.07
N MET A 218 -8.46 -8.87 -6.25
CA MET A 218 -9.12 -8.81 -7.54
C MET A 218 -10.05 -7.59 -7.60
N ASP A 219 -10.17 -7.01 -8.79
CA ASP A 219 -11.06 -5.89 -9.03
C ASP A 219 -12.54 -6.30 -8.95
N GLN A 220 -13.41 -5.36 -8.55
CA GLN A 220 -14.87 -5.57 -8.46
C GLN A 220 -15.48 -6.07 -9.78
N SER A 221 -14.92 -5.72 -10.91
CA SER A 221 -15.41 -6.14 -12.24
C SER A 221 -15.42 -7.66 -12.46
N ILE A 222 -14.77 -8.44 -11.61
CA ILE A 222 -14.80 -9.91 -11.70
C ILE A 222 -16.16 -10.48 -11.37
N PHE A 223 -16.93 -9.84 -10.47
CA PHE A 223 -18.23 -10.35 -10.02
C PHE A 223 -19.28 -10.34 -11.12
N ASP A 224 -19.13 -9.49 -12.13
CA ASP A 224 -20.04 -9.41 -13.27
C ASP A 224 -19.76 -10.46 -14.36
N ARG A 225 -18.75 -11.32 -14.17
CA ARG A 225 -18.32 -12.30 -15.19
C ARG A 225 -18.75 -13.70 -14.81
N LEU A 226 -19.63 -14.30 -15.62
CA LEU A 226 -20.13 -15.67 -15.47
C LEU A 226 -19.02 -16.72 -15.27
N GLN A 227 -17.87 -16.56 -15.95
CA GLN A 227 -16.73 -17.45 -15.81
C GLN A 227 -16.15 -17.52 -14.40
N TRP A 228 -16.16 -16.40 -13.65
CA TRP A 228 -15.73 -16.36 -12.26
C TRP A 228 -16.68 -17.12 -11.35
N TYR A 229 -17.99 -16.91 -11.53
CA TYR A 229 -19.01 -17.64 -10.79
C TYR A 229 -18.84 -19.16 -11.00
N GLN A 230 -18.69 -19.60 -12.25
CA GLN A 230 -18.51 -21.03 -12.58
C GLN A 230 -17.21 -21.60 -11.99
N PHE A 231 -16.11 -20.81 -12.01
CA PHE A 231 -14.84 -21.20 -11.43
C PHE A 231 -14.94 -21.35 -9.91
N LEU A 232 -15.45 -20.35 -9.21
CA LEU A 232 -15.63 -20.37 -7.76
C LEU A 232 -16.54 -21.52 -7.33
N LYS A 233 -17.66 -21.74 -8.00
CA LYS A 233 -18.56 -22.84 -7.73
C LYS A 233 -17.85 -24.21 -7.78
N ARG A 234 -17.03 -24.45 -8.81
CA ARG A 234 -16.26 -25.71 -8.92
C ARG A 234 -15.23 -25.91 -7.82
N LYS A 235 -14.75 -24.85 -7.18
CA LYS A 235 -13.78 -24.93 -6.08
C LYS A 235 -14.46 -25.14 -4.72
N ILE A 236 -15.67 -24.60 -4.55
CA ILE A 236 -16.45 -24.74 -3.31
C ILE A 236 -17.10 -26.14 -3.23
N ASP A 237 -17.52 -26.71 -4.36
CA ASP A 237 -18.18 -28.03 -4.45
C ASP A 237 -17.17 -29.22 -4.34
N LYS A 238 -15.87 -28.94 -4.10
CA LYS A 238 -14.80 -29.93 -3.85
C LYS A 238 -14.38 -29.92 -2.39
#